data_05caa68be0b5e586250ac80185a33463
#
_entry.id   05caa68be0b5e586250ac80185a33463
#
_cell.length_a   1.000
_cell.length_b   1.000
_cell.length_c   1.000
_cell.angle_alpha   90.00
_cell.angle_beta   90.00
_cell.angle_gamma   90.00
#
_symmetry.space_group_name_H-M   'P 1'
#
loop_
_entity.id
_entity.type
_entity.pdbx_description
1 polymer ?
#
loop_
_entity_poly.entity_id
_entity_poly.type
_entity_poly.pdbx_seq_one_letter_code
_entity_poly.pdbx_strand_id
1 'polypeptide(L)'
;YDRTRLSKSYLSGDSDRNIVFFSSDEYFSRMRIELLMGRQVAQVDPKEKQVVFMDGDYLLYDKVLIATGSIPRTPLIPGTDLRSFFLLRSLRDADYIAEAVKSAEKALIIGAGFIGLETAAVLRERGLEVHVVAPERVPLADVFGKRIGERLKKLHEQRGVHFHLGKAVTLLRGEGRIQFAELSDESVLEVDMVVCGIGAVPAVHFLEDAGIVENGAVPVDEQMCTSVEGIYAAGDIALVQDAITGTRRRVEHWTEAVQQGQHAARCMLGSMEPYRAISSFWTRQYDYLIRFSGYVPKARKVMFRGDVENGEFIAAYYRRGRLCAVCGIGREHEFMTLHHMLRDGAPIGKKDMKTGTFKTLGYLPDHQEVT
;
A
#
# COMPACT_ATOMS: atom_id res chain seq x y z
N TYR A 1 -9.03 -2.97 11.72
CA TYR A 1 -8.79 -4.25 11.09
C TYR A 1 -7.63 -4.21 10.09
N ASP A 2 -7.04 -5.38 9.83
CA ASP A 2 -5.90 -5.55 8.92
C ASP A 2 -6.33 -5.50 7.45
N ARG A 3 -6.15 -4.34 6.80
CA ARG A 3 -6.46 -4.17 5.38
C ARG A 3 -5.53 -4.96 4.46
N THR A 4 -4.35 -5.37 4.92
CA THR A 4 -3.40 -6.12 4.10
C THR A 4 -3.89 -7.52 3.75
N ARG A 5 -4.84 -8.06 4.51
CA ARG A 5 -5.48 -9.35 4.26
C ARG A 5 -6.56 -9.30 3.18
N LEU A 6 -7.14 -8.12 2.93
CA LEU A 6 -8.31 -7.98 2.07
C LEU A 6 -8.05 -8.42 0.63
N SER A 7 -6.88 -8.10 0.06
CA SER A 7 -6.45 -8.52 -1.29
C SER A 7 -5.81 -9.90 -1.33
N LYS A 8 -5.71 -10.61 -0.20
CA LYS A 8 -5.00 -11.88 -0.02
C LYS A 8 -5.90 -12.92 0.65
N SER A 9 -5.54 -13.31 1.88
CA SER A 9 -6.17 -14.42 2.61
C SER A 9 -7.66 -14.22 2.90
N TYR A 10 -8.15 -12.99 2.97
CA TYR A 10 -9.58 -12.76 3.10
C TYR A 10 -10.33 -13.02 1.79
N LEU A 11 -9.85 -12.47 0.70
CA LEU A 11 -10.49 -12.65 -0.62
C LEU A 11 -10.30 -14.07 -1.16
N SER A 12 -9.22 -14.78 -0.80
CA SER A 12 -9.05 -16.21 -1.14
C SER A 12 -10.04 -17.13 -0.38
N GLY A 13 -10.53 -16.65 0.77
CA GLY A 13 -11.35 -17.45 1.67
C GLY A 13 -10.56 -18.22 2.75
N ASP A 14 -9.24 -18.02 2.82
CA ASP A 14 -8.37 -18.67 3.82
C ASP A 14 -8.44 -18.00 5.20
N SER A 15 -8.99 -16.80 5.29
CA SER A 15 -9.15 -16.06 6.54
C SER A 15 -10.60 -15.76 6.83
N ASP A 16 -11.03 -16.08 8.03
CA ASP A 16 -12.35 -15.72 8.53
C ASP A 16 -12.46 -14.21 8.78
N ARG A 17 -13.67 -13.65 8.72
CA ARG A 17 -13.95 -12.24 8.99
C ARG A 17 -13.38 -11.77 10.33
N ASN A 18 -13.46 -12.61 11.36
CA ASN A 18 -12.99 -12.27 12.69
C ASN A 18 -11.47 -12.13 12.81
N ILE A 19 -10.71 -12.81 11.96
CA ILE A 19 -9.24 -12.77 11.98
C ILE A 19 -8.67 -11.42 11.46
N VAL A 20 -9.46 -10.65 10.74
CA VAL A 20 -9.01 -9.34 10.24
C VAL A 20 -9.04 -8.25 11.31
N PHE A 21 -9.74 -8.43 12.42
CA PHE A 21 -9.80 -7.43 13.50
C PHE A 21 -8.59 -7.54 14.43
N PHE A 22 -8.02 -6.40 14.81
CA PHE A 22 -6.86 -6.35 15.72
C PHE A 22 -7.24 -6.50 17.18
N SER A 23 -8.44 -6.04 17.57
CA SER A 23 -8.87 -5.97 18.95
C SER A 23 -10.38 -6.12 19.07
N SER A 24 -10.84 -6.61 20.21
CA SER A 24 -12.25 -6.72 20.53
C SER A 24 -12.78 -5.42 21.18
N ASP A 25 -14.11 -5.28 21.27
CA ASP A 25 -14.76 -4.16 21.96
C ASP A 25 -14.39 -4.09 23.44
N GLU A 26 -14.17 -5.25 24.09
CA GLU A 26 -13.71 -5.33 25.50
C GLU A 26 -12.30 -4.75 25.67
N TYR A 27 -11.43 -4.91 24.66
CA TYR A 27 -10.10 -4.28 24.68
C TYR A 27 -10.22 -2.76 24.73
N PHE A 28 -11.02 -2.15 23.86
CA PHE A 28 -11.20 -0.70 23.81
C PHE A 28 -11.82 -0.18 25.12
N SER A 29 -12.83 -0.85 25.64
CA SER A 29 -13.45 -0.50 26.91
C SER A 29 -12.45 -0.55 28.09
N ARG A 30 -11.63 -1.62 28.18
CA ARG A 30 -10.59 -1.78 29.20
C ARG A 30 -9.52 -0.69 29.09
N MET A 31 -9.16 -0.31 27.86
CA MET A 31 -8.18 0.75 27.61
C MET A 31 -8.77 2.17 27.74
N ARG A 32 -10.06 2.30 28.06
CA ARG A 32 -10.79 3.56 28.13
C ARG A 32 -10.73 4.36 26.82
N ILE A 33 -10.84 3.66 25.71
CA ILE A 33 -10.92 4.26 24.38
C ILE A 33 -12.39 4.28 23.97
N GLU A 34 -12.92 5.49 23.78
CA GLU A 34 -14.25 5.67 23.23
C GLU A 34 -14.23 5.55 21.70
N LEU A 35 -15.09 4.69 21.17
CA LEU A 35 -15.24 4.48 19.73
C LEU A 35 -16.51 5.15 19.22
N LEU A 36 -16.39 6.16 18.39
CA LEU A 36 -17.50 6.84 17.72
C LEU A 36 -17.71 6.24 16.33
N MET A 37 -18.27 5.04 16.30
CA MET A 37 -18.52 4.29 15.06
C MET A 37 -19.65 4.91 14.25
N GLY A 38 -19.50 4.87 12.92
CA GLY A 38 -20.53 5.41 11.99
C GLY A 38 -20.60 6.94 11.94
N ARG A 39 -19.69 7.65 12.59
CA ARG A 39 -19.61 9.12 12.60
C ARG A 39 -18.59 9.58 11.55
N GLN A 40 -19.04 10.41 10.61
CA GLN A 40 -18.16 11.02 9.60
C GLN A 40 -17.80 12.44 10.03
N VAL A 41 -16.51 12.75 9.99
CA VAL A 41 -15.98 14.09 10.24
C VAL A 41 -16.23 14.96 9.01
N ALA A 42 -16.86 16.12 9.22
CA ALA A 42 -17.10 17.15 8.22
C ALA A 42 -15.98 18.17 8.14
N GLN A 43 -15.38 18.51 9.30
CA GLN A 43 -14.36 19.55 9.39
C GLN A 43 -13.51 19.39 10.65
N VAL A 44 -12.26 19.84 10.60
CA VAL A 44 -11.43 20.13 11.77
C VAL A 44 -11.26 21.63 11.86
N ASP A 45 -11.68 22.23 12.98
CA ASP A 45 -11.52 23.65 13.27
C ASP A 45 -10.37 23.88 14.25
N PRO A 46 -9.22 24.40 13.78
CA PRO A 46 -8.06 24.66 14.64
C PRO A 46 -8.26 25.81 15.62
N LYS A 47 -9.14 26.77 15.31
CA LYS A 47 -9.35 28.00 16.13
C LYS A 47 -10.16 27.64 17.37
N GLU A 48 -11.25 26.91 17.17
CA GLU A 48 -12.12 26.47 18.26
C GLU A 48 -11.64 25.14 18.88
N LYS A 49 -10.58 24.54 18.35
CA LYS A 49 -10.05 23.22 18.73
C LYS A 49 -11.14 22.14 18.76
N GLN A 50 -11.89 22.04 17.68
CA GLN A 50 -13.00 21.09 17.57
C GLN A 50 -12.94 20.27 16.30
N VAL A 51 -13.44 19.03 16.39
CA VAL A 51 -13.76 18.16 15.28
C VAL A 51 -15.26 18.17 15.09
N VAL A 52 -15.73 18.63 13.94
CA VAL A 52 -17.17 18.74 13.61
C VAL A 52 -17.59 17.53 12.76
N PHE A 53 -18.71 16.92 13.10
CA PHE A 53 -19.29 15.80 12.38
C PHE A 53 -20.32 16.24 11.35
N MET A 54 -20.66 15.36 10.39
CA MET A 54 -21.65 15.62 9.33
C MET A 54 -23.07 15.89 9.86
N ASP A 55 -23.39 15.43 11.07
CA ASP A 55 -24.68 15.67 11.72
C ASP A 55 -24.74 16.99 12.50
N GLY A 56 -23.63 17.75 12.51
CA GLY A 56 -23.50 19.04 13.18
C GLY A 56 -23.02 18.98 14.63
N ASP A 57 -22.90 17.80 15.21
CA ASP A 57 -22.25 17.63 16.52
C ASP A 57 -20.74 17.90 16.44
N TYR A 58 -20.12 18.15 17.57
CA TYR A 58 -18.68 18.38 17.63
C TYR A 58 -18.03 17.76 18.88
N LEU A 59 -16.71 17.55 18.80
CA LEU A 59 -15.85 17.19 19.93
C LEU A 59 -14.74 18.21 20.08
N LEU A 60 -14.51 18.67 21.29
CA LEU A 60 -13.31 19.46 21.64
C LEU A 60 -12.10 18.52 21.80
N TYR A 61 -10.93 19.01 21.43
CA TYR A 61 -9.68 18.28 21.59
C TYR A 61 -8.58 19.14 22.20
N ASP A 62 -7.71 18.54 22.97
CA ASP A 62 -6.41 19.11 23.34
C ASP A 62 -5.39 18.86 22.23
N LYS A 63 -5.41 17.64 21.69
CA LYS A 63 -4.61 17.20 20.54
C LYS A 63 -5.43 16.26 19.65
N VAL A 64 -5.24 16.37 18.34
CA VAL A 64 -5.91 15.51 17.36
C VAL A 64 -4.88 14.87 16.43
N LEU A 65 -5.05 13.57 16.15
CA LEU A 65 -4.28 12.84 15.15
C LEU A 65 -5.16 12.54 13.95
N ILE A 66 -4.78 13.06 12.79
CA ILE A 66 -5.41 12.78 11.51
C ILE A 66 -4.82 11.49 10.94
N ALA A 67 -5.60 10.41 10.95
CA ALA A 67 -5.19 9.10 10.45
C ALA A 67 -6.22 8.50 9.47
N THR A 68 -6.84 9.36 8.67
CA THR A 68 -7.93 9.03 7.75
C THR A 68 -7.48 8.26 6.50
N GLY A 69 -6.16 8.23 6.27
CA GLY A 69 -5.57 7.45 5.18
C GLY A 69 -5.90 7.99 3.79
N SER A 70 -6.26 7.09 2.88
CA SER A 70 -6.48 7.40 1.46
C SER A 70 -7.77 6.76 0.94
N ILE A 71 -8.29 7.31 -0.16
CA ILE A 71 -9.49 6.87 -0.89
C ILE A 71 -9.04 6.30 -2.24
N PRO A 72 -9.55 5.14 -2.68
CA PRO A 72 -9.24 4.59 -4.00
C PRO A 72 -9.65 5.54 -5.12
N ARG A 73 -8.82 5.60 -6.16
CA ARG A 73 -9.17 6.33 -7.38
C ARG A 73 -10.18 5.55 -8.20
N THR A 74 -11.21 6.23 -8.68
CA THR A 74 -12.13 5.72 -9.69
C THR A 74 -11.75 6.32 -11.05
N PRO A 75 -11.63 5.52 -12.12
CA PRO A 75 -11.33 6.05 -13.44
C PRO A 75 -12.53 6.86 -13.96
N LEU A 76 -12.27 7.94 -14.68
CA LEU A 76 -13.30 8.77 -15.32
C LEU A 76 -13.67 8.19 -16.69
N ILE A 77 -14.27 6.99 -16.68
CA ILE A 77 -14.76 6.29 -17.87
C ILE A 77 -16.24 5.95 -17.68
N PRO A 78 -17.04 5.90 -18.74
CA PRO A 78 -18.46 5.49 -18.65
C PRO A 78 -18.58 4.05 -18.15
N GLY A 79 -19.63 3.77 -17.38
CA GLY A 79 -19.99 2.44 -16.89
C GLY A 79 -19.38 2.04 -15.55
N THR A 80 -18.66 2.93 -14.86
CA THR A 80 -18.17 2.67 -13.48
C THR A 80 -19.28 2.65 -12.43
N ASP A 81 -20.47 3.06 -12.78
CA ASP A 81 -21.72 3.01 -11.99
C ASP A 81 -22.52 1.72 -12.17
N LEU A 82 -22.15 0.88 -13.15
CA LEU A 82 -22.78 -0.42 -13.36
C LEU A 82 -22.45 -1.39 -12.21
N ARG A 83 -23.40 -2.30 -11.92
CA ARG A 83 -23.11 -3.39 -10.97
C ARG A 83 -21.93 -4.22 -11.46
N SER A 84 -21.21 -4.84 -10.53
CA SER A 84 -19.98 -5.61 -10.74
C SER A 84 -18.72 -4.77 -11.02
N PHE A 85 -18.78 -3.44 -10.82
CA PHE A 85 -17.59 -2.59 -10.70
C PHE A 85 -17.21 -2.47 -9.22
N PHE A 86 -15.98 -2.80 -8.87
CA PHE A 86 -15.50 -2.80 -7.49
C PHE A 86 -14.21 -2.01 -7.33
N LEU A 87 -14.10 -1.32 -6.21
CA LEU A 87 -12.85 -0.84 -5.63
C LEU A 87 -12.50 -1.76 -4.46
N LEU A 88 -11.24 -1.82 -4.07
CA LEU A 88 -10.83 -2.62 -2.90
C LEU A 88 -10.08 -1.75 -1.90
N ARG A 89 -10.76 -1.35 -0.82
CA ARG A 89 -10.18 -0.59 0.27
C ARG A 89 -10.69 -1.02 1.64
N SER A 90 -11.96 -1.31 1.74
CA SER A 90 -12.63 -1.67 3.00
C SER A 90 -12.99 -3.16 3.06
N LEU A 91 -13.29 -3.64 4.27
CA LEU A 91 -13.80 -4.99 4.47
C LEU A 91 -15.11 -5.22 3.71
N ARG A 92 -15.97 -4.18 3.65
CA ARG A 92 -17.21 -4.22 2.87
C ARG A 92 -16.96 -4.40 1.37
N ASP A 93 -15.94 -3.74 0.82
CA ASP A 93 -15.58 -3.92 -0.59
C ASP A 93 -15.13 -5.36 -0.84
N ALA A 94 -14.31 -5.90 0.06
CA ALA A 94 -13.85 -7.29 -0.03
C ALA A 94 -15.02 -8.29 0.07
N ASP A 95 -16.01 -8.03 0.94
CA ASP A 95 -17.24 -8.82 1.03
C ASP A 95 -18.01 -8.84 -0.31
N TYR A 96 -18.17 -7.68 -0.94
CA TYR A 96 -18.86 -7.57 -2.24
C TYR A 96 -18.10 -8.30 -3.35
N ILE A 97 -16.77 -8.17 -3.40
CA ILE A 97 -15.94 -8.90 -4.36
C ILE A 97 -16.05 -10.40 -4.11
N ALA A 98 -15.93 -10.86 -2.86
CA ALA A 98 -16.03 -12.27 -2.49
C ALA A 98 -17.38 -12.89 -2.88
N GLU A 99 -18.47 -12.12 -2.77
CA GLU A 99 -19.80 -12.57 -3.21
C GLU A 99 -19.89 -12.63 -4.73
N ALA A 100 -19.40 -11.61 -5.46
CA ALA A 100 -19.41 -11.58 -6.91
C ALA A 100 -18.63 -12.75 -7.53
N VAL A 101 -17.51 -13.13 -6.92
CA VAL A 101 -16.65 -14.26 -7.36
C VAL A 101 -17.39 -15.59 -7.40
N LYS A 102 -18.44 -15.76 -6.58
CA LYS A 102 -19.21 -17.05 -6.54
C LYS A 102 -19.94 -17.37 -7.86
N SER A 103 -20.25 -16.34 -8.65
CA SER A 103 -21.00 -16.46 -9.91
C SER A 103 -20.25 -15.95 -11.13
N ALA A 104 -19.08 -15.32 -10.95
CA ALA A 104 -18.27 -14.81 -12.04
C ALA A 104 -17.34 -15.90 -12.62
N GLU A 105 -17.18 -15.89 -13.92
CA GLU A 105 -16.20 -16.72 -14.65
C GLU A 105 -15.01 -15.90 -15.13
N LYS A 106 -15.24 -14.63 -15.49
CA LYS A 106 -14.24 -13.72 -16.09
C LYS A 106 -14.12 -12.43 -15.28
N ALA A 107 -12.91 -12.11 -14.85
CA ALA A 107 -12.60 -10.90 -14.10
C ALA A 107 -11.63 -10.00 -14.85
N LEU A 108 -11.92 -8.70 -14.85
CA LEU A 108 -11.01 -7.66 -15.31
C LEU A 108 -10.41 -6.93 -14.12
N ILE A 109 -9.10 -6.82 -14.09
CA ILE A 109 -8.36 -5.95 -13.18
C ILE A 109 -7.90 -4.70 -13.94
N ILE A 110 -8.31 -3.53 -13.47
CA ILE A 110 -7.80 -2.25 -14.00
C ILE A 110 -6.67 -1.77 -13.09
N GLY A 111 -5.44 -1.80 -13.62
CA GLY A 111 -4.21 -1.42 -12.91
C GLY A 111 -3.32 -2.61 -12.55
N ALA A 112 -2.02 -2.50 -12.85
CA ALA A 112 -0.99 -3.51 -12.59
C ALA A 112 -0.09 -3.13 -11.38
N GLY A 113 -0.67 -2.41 -10.38
CA GLY A 113 -0.06 -2.12 -9.10
C GLY A 113 -0.16 -3.28 -8.09
N PHE A 114 0.21 -3.04 -6.83
CA PHE A 114 0.19 -4.07 -5.78
C PHE A 114 -1.19 -4.71 -5.60
N ILE A 115 -2.22 -3.89 -5.35
CA ILE A 115 -3.58 -4.39 -5.11
C ILE A 115 -4.12 -5.11 -6.35
N GLY A 116 -3.88 -4.56 -7.55
CA GLY A 116 -4.30 -5.19 -8.80
C GLY A 116 -3.69 -6.58 -8.99
N LEU A 117 -2.37 -6.72 -8.82
CA LEU A 117 -1.69 -8.01 -8.99
C LEU A 117 -2.03 -9.02 -7.87
N GLU A 118 -2.14 -8.58 -6.62
CA GLU A 118 -2.58 -9.45 -5.52
C GLU A 118 -3.99 -9.97 -5.77
N THR A 119 -4.91 -9.10 -6.18
CA THR A 119 -6.28 -9.49 -6.52
C THR A 119 -6.31 -10.41 -7.73
N ALA A 120 -5.52 -10.11 -8.79
CA ALA A 120 -5.41 -10.99 -9.96
C ALA A 120 -4.93 -12.39 -9.58
N ALA A 121 -3.94 -12.51 -8.70
CA ALA A 121 -3.45 -13.79 -8.22
C ALA A 121 -4.55 -14.58 -7.51
N VAL A 122 -5.23 -13.95 -6.55
CA VAL A 122 -6.30 -14.61 -5.77
C VAL A 122 -7.48 -15.02 -6.66
N LEU A 123 -7.95 -14.13 -7.56
CA LEU A 123 -9.07 -14.47 -8.44
C LEU A 123 -8.70 -15.59 -9.40
N ARG A 124 -7.45 -15.64 -9.86
CA ARG A 124 -6.96 -16.75 -10.69
C ARG A 124 -6.89 -18.07 -9.92
N GLU A 125 -6.43 -18.06 -8.66
CA GLU A 125 -6.45 -19.24 -7.77
C GLU A 125 -7.87 -19.71 -7.46
N ARG A 126 -8.84 -18.81 -7.46
CA ARG A 126 -10.28 -19.12 -7.33
C ARG A 126 -10.93 -19.64 -8.62
N GLY A 127 -10.15 -19.78 -9.71
CA GLY A 127 -10.57 -20.42 -10.94
C GLY A 127 -11.08 -19.48 -12.03
N LEU A 128 -11.15 -18.15 -11.81
CA LEU A 128 -11.63 -17.21 -12.82
C LEU A 128 -10.61 -17.06 -13.96
N GLU A 129 -11.09 -16.79 -15.17
CA GLU A 129 -10.28 -16.19 -16.23
C GLU A 129 -10.00 -14.74 -15.86
N VAL A 130 -8.70 -14.37 -15.77
CA VAL A 130 -8.31 -13.04 -15.26
C VAL A 130 -7.56 -12.26 -16.31
N HIS A 131 -8.06 -11.07 -16.65
CA HIS A 131 -7.43 -10.08 -17.50
C HIS A 131 -6.92 -8.91 -16.65
N VAL A 132 -5.69 -8.42 -16.92
CA VAL A 132 -5.12 -7.24 -16.30
C VAL A 132 -4.84 -6.19 -17.37
N VAL A 133 -5.49 -5.02 -17.27
CA VAL A 133 -5.28 -3.88 -18.17
C VAL A 133 -4.58 -2.77 -17.43
N ALA A 134 -3.48 -2.27 -18.01
CA ALA A 134 -2.73 -1.15 -17.43
C ALA A 134 -1.96 -0.36 -18.49
N PRO A 135 -1.80 0.96 -18.33
CA PRO A 135 -1.04 1.79 -19.27
C PRO A 135 0.47 1.52 -19.21
N GLU A 136 0.97 0.99 -18.10
CA GLU A 136 2.37 0.61 -17.95
C GLU A 136 2.71 -0.59 -18.83
N ARG A 137 3.93 -0.58 -19.40
CA ARG A 137 4.42 -1.71 -20.22
C ARG A 137 4.92 -2.89 -19.38
N VAL A 138 5.30 -2.63 -18.13
CA VAL A 138 5.83 -3.64 -17.20
C VAL A 138 5.25 -3.37 -15.80
N PRO A 139 4.60 -4.34 -15.17
CA PRO A 139 4.00 -4.18 -13.86
C PRO A 139 5.05 -3.78 -12.81
N LEU A 140 4.71 -2.85 -11.90
CA LEU A 140 5.54 -2.43 -10.78
C LEU A 140 6.98 -1.99 -11.14
N ALA A 141 7.25 -1.65 -12.41
CA ALA A 141 8.60 -1.27 -12.87
C ALA A 141 9.12 0.01 -12.20
N ASP A 142 8.23 0.95 -11.85
CA ASP A 142 8.60 2.19 -11.15
C ASP A 142 9.09 1.91 -9.73
N VAL A 143 8.58 0.87 -9.07
CA VAL A 143 8.97 0.47 -7.73
C VAL A 143 10.19 -0.44 -7.74
N PHE A 144 10.09 -1.58 -8.43
CA PHE A 144 11.11 -2.63 -8.38
C PHE A 144 12.13 -2.58 -9.53
N GLY A 145 11.82 -1.85 -10.61
CA GLY A 145 12.59 -1.86 -11.85
C GLY A 145 12.10 -2.93 -12.83
N LYS A 146 12.47 -2.74 -14.09
CA LYS A 146 11.99 -3.52 -15.24
C LYS A 146 12.18 -5.04 -15.06
N ARG A 147 13.38 -5.48 -14.65
CA ARG A 147 13.72 -6.92 -14.56
C ARG A 147 12.83 -7.68 -13.57
N ILE A 148 12.56 -7.10 -12.40
CA ILE A 148 11.67 -7.71 -11.40
C ILE A 148 10.22 -7.66 -11.89
N GLY A 149 9.80 -6.54 -12.45
CA GLY A 149 8.45 -6.42 -13.02
C GLY A 149 8.17 -7.43 -14.12
N GLU A 150 9.13 -7.66 -15.05
CA GLU A 150 9.03 -8.69 -16.09
C GLU A 150 8.96 -10.10 -15.48
N ARG A 151 9.72 -10.37 -14.42
CA ARG A 151 9.65 -11.65 -13.69
C ARG A 151 8.27 -11.87 -13.06
N LEU A 152 7.69 -10.83 -12.46
CA LEU A 152 6.35 -10.89 -11.88
C LEU A 152 5.29 -11.08 -12.96
N LYS A 153 5.38 -10.36 -14.06
CA LYS A 153 4.50 -10.55 -15.22
C LYS A 153 4.52 -12.01 -15.67
N LYS A 154 5.71 -12.57 -15.89
CA LYS A 154 5.89 -13.97 -16.30
C LYS A 154 5.31 -14.95 -15.28
N LEU A 155 5.43 -14.69 -13.98
CA LEU A 155 4.81 -15.51 -12.93
C LEU A 155 3.29 -15.58 -13.09
N HIS A 156 2.65 -14.43 -13.29
CA HIS A 156 1.21 -14.34 -13.48
C HIS A 156 0.75 -15.00 -14.79
N GLU A 157 1.49 -14.78 -15.89
CA GLU A 157 1.20 -15.42 -17.19
C GLU A 157 1.29 -16.94 -17.10
N GLN A 158 2.30 -17.46 -16.42
CA GLN A 158 2.45 -18.92 -16.17
C GLN A 158 1.30 -19.51 -15.36
N ARG A 159 0.60 -18.70 -14.56
CA ARG A 159 -0.59 -19.07 -13.82
C ARG A 159 -1.89 -18.79 -14.58
N GLY A 160 -1.81 -18.33 -15.82
CA GLY A 160 -2.95 -18.10 -16.72
C GLY A 160 -3.63 -16.74 -16.57
N VAL A 161 -2.91 -15.71 -16.09
CA VAL A 161 -3.38 -14.33 -16.15
C VAL A 161 -3.04 -13.70 -17.48
N HIS A 162 -3.99 -13.03 -18.11
CA HIS A 162 -3.85 -12.35 -19.41
C HIS A 162 -3.54 -10.87 -19.21
N PHE A 163 -2.39 -10.40 -19.68
CA PHE A 163 -2.00 -9.00 -19.59
C PHE A 163 -2.28 -8.21 -20.88
N HIS A 164 -2.89 -7.05 -20.74
CA HIS A 164 -3.12 -6.03 -21.78
C HIS A 164 -2.38 -4.75 -21.38
N LEU A 165 -1.04 -4.80 -21.42
CA LEU A 165 -0.17 -3.70 -21.00
C LEU A 165 0.04 -2.68 -22.12
N GLY A 166 0.23 -1.41 -21.73
CA GLY A 166 0.28 -0.28 -22.67
C GLY A 166 -1.09 0.14 -23.18
N LYS A 167 -2.16 -0.35 -22.55
CA LYS A 167 -3.55 -0.08 -22.92
C LYS A 167 -4.31 0.45 -21.70
N ALA A 168 -5.42 1.15 -21.96
CA ALA A 168 -6.36 1.60 -20.94
C ALA A 168 -7.76 1.09 -21.25
N VAL A 169 -8.59 0.92 -20.25
CA VAL A 169 -10.03 0.72 -20.43
C VAL A 169 -10.65 2.09 -20.74
N THR A 170 -11.46 2.16 -21.78
CA THR A 170 -12.11 3.40 -22.24
C THR A 170 -13.61 3.43 -21.97
N LEU A 171 -14.23 2.26 -21.87
CA LEU A 171 -15.67 2.12 -21.65
C LEU A 171 -15.96 0.77 -21.00
N LEU A 172 -16.88 0.77 -20.03
CA LEU A 172 -17.53 -0.43 -19.48
C LEU A 172 -19.00 -0.40 -19.88
N ARG A 173 -19.54 -1.52 -20.36
CA ARG A 173 -20.93 -1.61 -20.78
C ARG A 173 -21.58 -2.94 -20.43
N GLY A 174 -22.92 -2.91 -20.37
CA GLY A 174 -23.79 -4.06 -20.13
C GLY A 174 -25.18 -3.64 -19.68
N GLU A 175 -26.07 -4.61 -19.51
CA GLU A 175 -27.45 -4.37 -19.06
C GLU A 175 -27.56 -4.48 -17.54
N GLY A 176 -27.46 -3.33 -16.86
CA GLY A 176 -27.54 -3.21 -15.39
C GLY A 176 -26.35 -3.80 -14.62
N ARG A 177 -25.48 -4.60 -15.26
CA ARG A 177 -24.18 -5.07 -14.77
C ARG A 177 -23.17 -5.06 -15.90
N ILE A 178 -21.89 -5.06 -15.56
CA ILE A 178 -20.82 -5.09 -16.55
C ILE A 178 -20.84 -6.45 -17.28
N GLN A 179 -20.68 -6.41 -18.61
CA GLN A 179 -20.57 -7.56 -19.49
C GLN A 179 -19.37 -7.41 -20.44
N PHE A 180 -18.97 -6.18 -20.75
CA PHE A 180 -17.90 -5.90 -21.69
C PHE A 180 -17.05 -4.73 -21.22
N ALA A 181 -15.75 -4.78 -21.54
CA ALA A 181 -14.80 -3.68 -21.38
C ALA A 181 -14.14 -3.39 -22.73
N GLU A 182 -14.19 -2.13 -23.17
CA GLU A 182 -13.50 -1.66 -24.37
C GLU A 182 -12.14 -1.09 -24.00
N LEU A 183 -11.11 -1.41 -24.77
CA LEU A 183 -9.75 -0.94 -24.53
C LEU A 183 -9.38 0.17 -25.53
N SER A 184 -8.32 0.89 -25.23
CA SER A 184 -7.82 2.02 -26.04
C SER A 184 -7.34 1.66 -27.44
N ASP A 185 -7.21 0.37 -27.77
CA ASP A 185 -6.92 -0.15 -29.11
C ASP A 185 -8.17 -0.75 -29.80
N GLU A 186 -9.36 -0.38 -29.31
CA GLU A 186 -10.67 -0.82 -29.82
C GLU A 186 -10.96 -2.32 -29.60
N SER A 187 -10.07 -3.07 -28.93
CA SER A 187 -10.36 -4.45 -28.54
C SER A 187 -11.41 -4.49 -27.42
N VAL A 188 -12.25 -5.53 -27.43
CA VAL A 188 -13.33 -5.73 -26.46
C VAL A 188 -13.06 -7.01 -25.69
N LEU A 189 -13.16 -6.92 -24.37
CA LEU A 189 -13.10 -8.08 -23.47
C LEU A 189 -14.51 -8.34 -22.90
N GLU A 190 -14.93 -9.58 -22.96
CA GLU A 190 -16.10 -10.06 -22.24
C GLU A 190 -15.71 -10.34 -20.79
N VAL A 191 -16.45 -9.76 -19.83
CA VAL A 191 -16.12 -9.84 -18.39
C VAL A 191 -17.37 -9.81 -17.53
N ASP A 192 -17.36 -10.51 -16.39
CA ASP A 192 -18.48 -10.56 -15.45
C ASP A 192 -18.32 -9.57 -14.31
N MET A 193 -17.08 -9.21 -13.99
CA MET A 193 -16.73 -8.30 -12.92
C MET A 193 -15.46 -7.53 -13.21
N VAL A 194 -15.36 -6.34 -12.60
CA VAL A 194 -14.19 -5.46 -12.70
C VAL A 194 -13.72 -5.08 -11.29
N VAL A 195 -12.43 -5.27 -11.01
CA VAL A 195 -11.80 -4.71 -9.81
C VAL A 195 -10.79 -3.65 -10.21
N CYS A 196 -10.97 -2.42 -9.72
CA CYS A 196 -10.13 -1.29 -10.08
C CYS A 196 -9.10 -0.98 -8.99
N GLY A 197 -7.81 -1.00 -9.36
CA GLY A 197 -6.68 -0.74 -8.48
C GLY A 197 -5.66 0.24 -9.09
N ILE A 198 -6.10 1.45 -9.46
CA ILE A 198 -5.28 2.48 -10.13
C ILE A 198 -4.65 3.50 -9.17
N GLY A 199 -4.50 3.13 -7.89
CA GLY A 199 -3.94 3.96 -6.85
C GLY A 199 -4.99 4.63 -5.97
N ALA A 200 -4.53 5.54 -5.09
CA ALA A 200 -5.36 6.21 -4.12
C ALA A 200 -5.01 7.70 -4.01
N VAL A 201 -5.87 8.47 -3.37
CA VAL A 201 -5.66 9.87 -3.02
C VAL A 201 -5.87 10.05 -1.51
N PRO A 202 -5.12 10.93 -0.83
CA PRO A 202 -5.33 11.18 0.59
C PRO A 202 -6.75 11.69 0.87
N ALA A 203 -7.31 11.26 1.99
CA ALA A 203 -8.64 11.69 2.42
C ALA A 203 -8.54 13.04 3.17
N VAL A 204 -8.35 14.13 2.44
CA VAL A 204 -8.06 15.48 3.00
C VAL A 204 -9.19 16.49 2.90
N HIS A 205 -10.29 16.17 2.20
CA HIS A 205 -11.36 17.13 1.88
C HIS A 205 -11.97 17.85 3.10
N PHE A 206 -12.04 17.18 4.26
CA PHE A 206 -12.54 17.76 5.52
C PHE A 206 -11.51 18.66 6.23
N LEU A 207 -10.32 18.83 5.67
CA LEU A 207 -9.22 19.64 6.21
C LEU A 207 -8.95 20.91 5.40
N GLU A 208 -9.75 21.21 4.37
CA GLU A 208 -9.51 22.33 3.46
C GLU A 208 -9.44 23.66 4.21
N ASP A 209 -10.35 23.88 5.16
CA ASP A 209 -10.39 25.12 5.98
C ASP A 209 -9.40 25.11 7.15
N ALA A 210 -8.79 23.97 7.46
CA ALA A 210 -7.81 23.86 8.56
C ALA A 210 -6.43 24.45 8.21
N GLY A 211 -6.16 24.76 6.93
CA GLY A 211 -4.90 25.37 6.48
C GLY A 211 -3.67 24.48 6.59
N ILE A 212 -3.86 23.15 6.71
CA ILE A 212 -2.78 22.15 6.89
C ILE A 212 -2.56 21.26 5.68
N VAL A 213 -3.27 21.47 4.58
CA VAL A 213 -3.17 20.66 3.36
C VAL A 213 -2.26 21.34 2.35
N GLU A 214 -1.27 20.62 1.84
CA GLU A 214 -0.38 21.05 0.78
C GLU A 214 -0.28 19.97 -0.29
N ASN A 215 -0.53 20.31 -1.56
CA ASN A 215 -0.49 19.38 -2.69
C ASN A 215 -1.33 18.10 -2.47
N GLY A 216 -2.49 18.23 -1.81
CA GLY A 216 -3.42 17.14 -1.55
C GLY A 216 -2.96 16.14 -0.48
N ALA A 217 -2.05 16.54 0.42
CA ALA A 217 -1.60 15.75 1.57
C ALA A 217 -1.36 16.67 2.77
N VAL A 218 -1.08 16.10 3.94
CA VAL A 218 -0.80 16.85 5.17
C VAL A 218 0.70 16.79 5.47
N PRO A 219 1.46 17.89 5.24
CA PRO A 219 2.87 17.97 5.62
C PRO A 219 3.02 17.84 7.14
N VAL A 220 3.99 17.06 7.57
CA VAL A 220 4.36 16.92 8.98
C VAL A 220 5.87 17.08 9.16
N ASP A 221 6.26 17.49 10.36
CA ASP A 221 7.65 17.52 10.80
C ASP A 221 8.13 16.16 11.31
N GLU A 222 9.32 16.12 11.90
CA GLU A 222 9.90 14.90 12.47
C GLU A 222 9.16 14.38 13.72
N GLN A 223 8.27 15.17 14.32
CA GLN A 223 7.39 14.80 15.43
C GLN A 223 5.96 14.44 14.96
N MET A 224 5.73 14.29 13.66
CA MET A 224 4.41 14.11 13.05
C MET A 224 3.45 15.27 13.30
N CYS A 225 3.95 16.46 13.70
CA CYS A 225 3.18 17.68 13.88
C CYS A 225 2.92 18.35 12.54
N THR A 226 1.72 18.90 12.36
CA THR A 226 1.41 19.75 11.20
C THR A 226 1.91 21.19 11.45
N SER A 227 1.66 22.10 10.51
CA SER A 227 1.91 23.53 10.71
C SER A 227 1.06 24.19 11.80
N VAL A 228 0.03 23.50 12.29
CA VAL A 228 -0.87 23.94 13.36
C VAL A 228 -0.62 23.15 14.63
N GLU A 229 -0.31 23.85 15.70
CA GLU A 229 -0.03 23.23 17.00
C GLU A 229 -1.21 22.39 17.50
N GLY A 230 -0.92 21.21 18.05
CA GLY A 230 -1.91 20.27 18.56
C GLY A 230 -2.54 19.38 17.48
N ILE A 231 -2.25 19.61 16.21
CA ILE A 231 -2.73 18.75 15.10
C ILE A 231 -1.58 17.93 14.54
N TYR A 232 -1.73 16.61 14.55
CA TYR A 232 -0.78 15.63 14.05
C TYR A 232 -1.37 14.86 12.87
N ALA A 233 -0.52 14.28 12.01
CA ALA A 233 -1.00 13.38 10.96
C ALA A 233 -0.09 12.17 10.79
N ALA A 234 -0.68 11.00 10.44
CA ALA A 234 0.05 9.75 10.24
C ALA A 234 -0.59 8.85 9.17
N GLY A 235 0.20 7.99 8.57
CA GLY A 235 -0.23 7.04 7.53
C GLY A 235 -0.31 7.68 6.14
N ASP A 236 -1.17 7.11 5.27
CA ASP A 236 -1.24 7.48 3.83
C ASP A 236 -1.54 8.97 3.58
N ILE A 237 -2.09 9.68 4.57
CA ILE A 237 -2.40 11.11 4.48
C ILE A 237 -1.18 12.00 4.71
N ALA A 238 -0.19 11.52 5.48
CA ALA A 238 0.95 12.30 5.91
C ALA A 238 2.03 12.43 4.82
N LEU A 239 2.55 13.66 4.65
CA LEU A 239 3.69 13.96 3.80
C LEU A 239 4.92 14.12 4.68
N VAL A 240 5.70 13.04 4.82
CA VAL A 240 6.85 12.94 5.72
C VAL A 240 8.17 13.18 5.01
N GLN A 241 9.20 13.60 5.75
CA GLN A 241 10.56 13.66 5.24
C GLN A 241 11.20 12.27 5.28
N ASP A 242 11.64 11.78 4.11
CA ASP A 242 12.31 10.49 3.99
C ASP A 242 13.72 10.53 4.61
N ALA A 243 13.99 9.64 5.55
CA ALA A 243 15.25 9.61 6.30
C ALA A 243 16.51 9.33 5.44
N ILE A 244 16.35 8.65 4.29
CA ILE A 244 17.46 8.30 3.40
C ILE A 244 17.77 9.43 2.41
N THR A 245 16.73 10.01 1.83
CA THR A 245 16.86 10.96 0.71
C THR A 245 16.68 12.42 1.10
N GLY A 246 16.07 12.68 2.26
CA GLY A 246 15.71 14.01 2.74
C GLY A 246 14.55 14.67 1.96
N THR A 247 13.94 13.93 1.02
CA THR A 247 12.80 14.45 0.24
C THR A 247 11.49 14.18 0.94
N ARG A 248 10.54 15.12 0.86
CA ARG A 248 9.18 14.88 1.36
C ARG A 248 8.45 13.90 0.43
N ARG A 249 7.78 12.91 1.01
CA ARG A 249 6.98 11.92 0.27
C ARG A 249 5.86 11.34 1.12
N ARG A 250 4.83 10.85 0.47
CA ARG A 250 3.81 9.98 1.07
C ARG A 250 4.23 8.52 0.91
N VAL A 251 3.88 7.73 1.91
CA VAL A 251 4.13 6.28 1.92
C VAL A 251 2.83 5.57 2.27
N GLU A 252 2.28 4.85 1.29
CA GLU A 252 0.99 4.17 1.39
C GLU A 252 1.18 2.69 1.80
N HIS A 253 1.93 2.46 2.89
CA HIS A 253 2.22 1.11 3.38
C HIS A 253 1.79 0.94 4.83
N TRP A 254 1.23 -0.23 5.14
CA TRP A 254 0.71 -0.56 6.45
C TRP A 254 1.75 -0.42 7.57
N THR A 255 2.96 -0.96 7.38
CA THR A 255 4.06 -0.84 8.35
C THR A 255 4.41 0.60 8.66
N GLU A 256 4.45 1.44 7.63
CA GLU A 256 4.73 2.86 7.76
C GLU A 256 3.63 3.56 8.57
N ALA A 257 2.36 3.28 8.26
CA ALA A 257 1.23 3.86 8.99
C ALA A 257 1.25 3.48 10.48
N VAL A 258 1.60 2.23 10.81
CA VAL A 258 1.76 1.77 12.20
C VAL A 258 2.89 2.52 12.90
N GLN A 259 4.07 2.60 12.28
CA GLN A 259 5.24 3.28 12.86
C GLN A 259 4.99 4.78 13.06
N GLN A 260 4.39 5.45 12.08
CA GLN A 260 4.03 6.86 12.17
C GLN A 260 2.98 7.11 13.25
N GLY A 261 1.93 6.28 13.32
CA GLY A 261 0.89 6.40 14.36
C GLY A 261 1.44 6.23 15.77
N GLN A 262 2.30 5.22 15.99
CA GLN A 262 2.98 5.01 17.26
C GLN A 262 3.92 6.16 17.62
N HIS A 263 4.64 6.71 16.64
CA HIS A 263 5.52 7.85 16.85
C HIS A 263 4.72 9.12 17.16
N ALA A 264 3.67 9.42 16.40
CA ALA A 264 2.78 10.54 16.64
C ALA A 264 2.19 10.48 18.07
N ALA A 265 1.73 9.30 18.52
CA ALA A 265 1.19 9.14 19.86
C ALA A 265 2.22 9.47 20.96
N ARG A 266 3.50 9.05 20.81
CA ARG A 266 4.57 9.43 21.73
C ARG A 266 4.83 10.93 21.72
N CYS A 267 4.83 11.57 20.56
CA CYS A 267 5.00 13.01 20.44
C CYS A 267 3.81 13.80 21.00
N MET A 268 2.59 13.32 20.81
CA MET A 268 1.40 13.86 21.48
C MET A 268 1.51 13.80 23.01
N LEU A 269 2.26 12.86 23.56
CA LEU A 269 2.56 12.74 24.99
C LEU A 269 3.83 13.50 25.42
N GLY A 270 4.46 14.26 24.52
CA GLY A 270 5.59 15.14 24.83
C GLY A 270 6.96 14.61 24.42
N SER A 271 7.06 13.49 23.70
CA SER A 271 8.34 13.07 23.14
C SER A 271 8.79 14.04 22.04
N MET A 272 10.08 14.37 22.06
CA MET A 272 10.73 15.21 21.04
C MET A 272 11.66 14.40 20.11
N GLU A 273 11.62 13.08 20.20
CA GLU A 273 12.42 12.23 19.32
C GLU A 273 12.02 12.41 17.86
N PRO A 274 12.98 12.50 16.94
CA PRO A 274 12.67 12.64 15.51
C PRO A 274 12.26 11.29 14.89
N TYR A 275 11.29 11.33 13.99
CA TYR A 275 10.91 10.17 13.18
C TYR A 275 12.01 9.84 12.16
N ARG A 276 12.58 8.65 12.25
CA ARG A 276 13.69 8.18 11.40
C ARG A 276 13.49 6.76 10.87
N ALA A 277 12.26 6.30 10.82
CA ALA A 277 11.99 4.96 10.33
C ALA A 277 12.34 4.81 8.84
N ILE A 278 12.83 3.65 8.48
CA ILE A 278 13.02 3.26 7.09
C ILE A 278 11.76 2.55 6.62
N SER A 279 11.14 3.11 5.59
CA SER A 279 9.95 2.52 4.99
C SER A 279 10.20 1.09 4.56
N SER A 280 9.32 0.19 4.95
CA SER A 280 9.35 -1.20 4.53
C SER A 280 7.95 -1.72 4.26
N PHE A 281 7.85 -2.68 3.32
CA PHE A 281 6.60 -3.33 3.01
C PHE A 281 6.83 -4.72 2.43
N TRP A 282 5.76 -5.46 2.31
CA TRP A 282 5.75 -6.73 1.58
C TRP A 282 4.54 -6.80 0.66
N THR A 283 4.65 -7.64 -0.38
CA THR A 283 3.53 -8.10 -1.18
C THR A 283 3.63 -9.60 -1.34
N ARG A 284 2.50 -10.28 -1.33
CA ARG A 284 2.42 -11.72 -1.62
C ARG A 284 1.62 -11.90 -2.90
N GLN A 285 2.22 -12.61 -3.86
CA GLN A 285 1.59 -12.96 -5.12
C GLN A 285 1.87 -14.45 -5.37
N TYR A 286 0.84 -15.28 -5.25
CA TYR A 286 0.98 -16.73 -5.17
C TYR A 286 1.95 -17.15 -4.03
N ASP A 287 2.93 -17.99 -4.32
CA ASP A 287 3.94 -18.47 -3.37
C ASP A 287 5.07 -17.45 -3.11
N TYR A 288 5.11 -16.34 -3.87
CA TYR A 288 6.17 -15.34 -3.76
C TYR A 288 5.85 -14.29 -2.70
N LEU A 289 6.66 -14.27 -1.64
CA LEU A 289 6.68 -13.18 -0.68
C LEU A 289 7.81 -12.23 -1.06
N ILE A 290 7.44 -11.06 -1.56
CA ILE A 290 8.36 -10.01 -1.97
C ILE A 290 8.46 -9.03 -0.81
N ARG A 291 9.67 -8.86 -0.26
CA ARG A 291 9.98 -7.89 0.78
C ARG A 291 10.72 -6.71 0.18
N PHE A 292 10.43 -5.53 0.67
CA PHE A 292 11.07 -4.31 0.22
C PHE A 292 11.37 -3.39 1.41
N SER A 293 12.52 -2.70 1.37
CA SER A 293 12.87 -1.68 2.36
C SER A 293 13.61 -0.52 1.71
N GLY A 294 13.36 0.67 2.19
CA GLY A 294 13.96 1.91 1.71
C GLY A 294 13.13 2.62 0.63
N TYR A 295 13.81 3.43 -0.17
CA TYR A 295 13.21 4.19 -1.26
C TYR A 295 14.05 4.10 -2.53
N VAL A 296 13.39 3.88 -3.66
CA VAL A 296 14.06 3.77 -4.96
C VAL A 296 13.90 5.07 -5.76
N PRO A 297 14.95 5.91 -5.83
CA PRO A 297 14.94 7.10 -6.66
C PRO A 297 14.91 6.74 -8.15
N LYS A 298 14.37 7.65 -9.01
CA LYS A 298 14.32 7.43 -10.47
C LYS A 298 15.70 7.12 -11.08
N ALA A 299 16.75 7.85 -10.68
CA ALA A 299 18.13 7.60 -11.13
C ALA A 299 18.84 6.64 -10.18
N ARG A 300 18.88 5.36 -10.51
CA ARG A 300 19.44 4.30 -9.68
C ARG A 300 20.29 3.30 -10.46
N LYS A 301 21.25 2.70 -9.78
CA LYS A 301 21.90 1.46 -10.22
C LYS A 301 21.37 0.31 -9.38
N VAL A 302 21.02 -0.80 -10.00
CA VAL A 302 20.53 -2.01 -9.32
C VAL A 302 21.59 -3.09 -9.42
N MET A 303 21.85 -3.74 -8.32
CA MET A 303 22.71 -4.94 -8.25
C MET A 303 21.89 -6.12 -7.77
N PHE A 304 21.98 -7.21 -8.47
CA PHE A 304 21.32 -8.47 -8.13
C PHE A 304 22.31 -9.46 -7.54
N ARG A 305 21.85 -10.22 -6.56
CA ARG A 305 22.51 -11.37 -5.98
C ARG A 305 21.48 -12.51 -5.91
N GLY A 306 21.85 -13.71 -6.36
CA GLY A 306 20.93 -14.82 -6.53
C GLY A 306 20.31 -14.87 -7.91
N ASP A 307 19.23 -15.63 -8.06
CA ASP A 307 18.60 -15.94 -9.33
C ASP A 307 17.22 -15.27 -9.43
N VAL A 308 17.13 -14.23 -10.27
CA VAL A 308 15.89 -13.49 -10.50
C VAL A 308 14.85 -14.34 -11.25
N GLU A 309 15.31 -15.22 -12.17
CA GLU A 309 14.42 -16.03 -12.99
C GLU A 309 13.74 -17.13 -12.18
N ASN A 310 14.43 -17.69 -11.21
CA ASN A 310 13.87 -18.67 -10.27
C ASN A 310 13.20 -18.01 -9.05
N GLY A 311 13.24 -16.65 -8.94
CA GLY A 311 12.58 -15.94 -7.83
C GLY A 311 13.27 -16.14 -6.48
N GLU A 312 14.59 -16.30 -6.48
CA GLU A 312 15.42 -16.40 -5.26
C GLU A 312 16.57 -15.40 -5.34
N PHE A 313 16.33 -14.15 -4.95
CA PHE A 313 17.29 -13.07 -5.12
C PHE A 313 17.18 -11.95 -4.11
N ILE A 314 18.26 -11.14 -4.04
CA ILE A 314 18.26 -9.79 -3.48
C ILE A 314 18.58 -8.81 -4.59
N ALA A 315 17.83 -7.72 -4.67
CA ALA A 315 18.12 -6.53 -5.47
C ALA A 315 18.46 -5.36 -4.54
N ALA A 316 19.66 -4.81 -4.68
CA ALA A 316 20.12 -3.65 -3.94
C ALA A 316 20.18 -2.43 -4.86
N TYR A 317 19.53 -1.33 -4.44
CA TYR A 317 19.38 -0.11 -5.24
C TYR A 317 20.32 0.97 -4.72
N TYR A 318 21.13 1.51 -5.60
CA TYR A 318 22.16 2.51 -5.28
C TYR A 318 21.90 3.83 -5.99
N ARG A 319 22.06 4.93 -5.25
CA ARG A 319 22.13 6.28 -5.79
C ARG A 319 23.44 6.94 -5.35
N ARG A 320 24.21 7.47 -6.29
CA ARG A 320 25.53 8.10 -6.03
C ARG A 320 26.45 7.24 -5.13
N GLY A 321 26.42 5.91 -5.32
CA GLY A 321 27.24 4.97 -4.57
C GLY A 321 26.69 4.55 -3.19
N ARG A 322 25.62 5.17 -2.70
CA ARG A 322 24.98 4.80 -1.42
C ARG A 322 23.82 3.87 -1.66
N LEU A 323 23.65 2.86 -0.80
CA LEU A 323 22.47 2.00 -0.76
C LEU A 323 21.25 2.84 -0.36
N CYS A 324 20.15 2.71 -1.10
CA CYS A 324 18.91 3.45 -0.86
C CYS A 324 17.71 2.53 -0.59
N ALA A 325 17.74 1.32 -1.16
CA ALA A 325 16.68 0.34 -0.96
C ALA A 325 17.18 -1.07 -1.24
N VAL A 326 16.45 -2.04 -0.70
CA VAL A 326 16.64 -3.46 -0.96
C VAL A 326 15.29 -4.12 -1.26
N CYS A 327 15.30 -5.08 -2.18
CA CYS A 327 14.16 -5.94 -2.48
C CYS A 327 14.64 -7.39 -2.39
N GLY A 328 13.83 -8.28 -1.82
CA GLY A 328 14.21 -9.69 -1.68
C GLY A 328 13.03 -10.64 -1.88
N ILE A 329 13.32 -11.79 -2.50
CA ILE A 329 12.44 -12.95 -2.61
C ILE A 329 13.28 -14.18 -2.23
N GLY A 330 12.76 -15.09 -1.38
CA GLY A 330 13.39 -16.36 -1.04
C GLY A 330 14.71 -16.29 -0.29
N ARG A 331 15.16 -15.09 0.12
CA ARG A 331 16.46 -14.83 0.81
C ARG A 331 16.25 -13.96 2.04
N GLU A 332 15.41 -14.40 2.94
CA GLU A 332 14.93 -13.61 4.08
C GLU A 332 16.06 -13.11 4.98
N HIS A 333 16.98 -13.98 5.36
CA HIS A 333 18.09 -13.62 6.23
C HIS A 333 18.99 -12.52 5.62
N GLU A 334 19.30 -12.62 4.33
CA GLU A 334 20.08 -11.59 3.63
C GLU A 334 19.30 -10.29 3.53
N PHE A 335 18.00 -10.37 3.28
CA PHE A 335 17.13 -9.19 3.24
C PHE A 335 17.11 -8.48 4.60
N MET A 336 16.88 -9.19 5.70
CA MET A 336 16.84 -8.60 7.04
C MET A 336 18.17 -7.96 7.43
N THR A 337 19.29 -8.64 7.15
CA THR A 337 20.62 -8.05 7.37
C THR A 337 20.80 -6.72 6.64
N LEU A 338 20.43 -6.67 5.35
CA LEU A 338 20.53 -5.46 4.54
C LEU A 338 19.53 -4.37 4.97
N HIS A 339 18.34 -4.75 5.43
CA HIS A 339 17.37 -3.83 6.01
C HIS A 339 17.94 -3.13 7.26
N HIS A 340 18.51 -3.87 8.20
CA HIS A 340 19.14 -3.30 9.40
C HIS A 340 20.32 -2.39 9.03
N MET A 341 21.20 -2.84 8.14
CA MET A 341 22.31 -2.01 7.67
C MET A 341 21.85 -0.72 6.99
N LEU A 342 20.76 -0.78 6.23
CA LEU A 342 20.15 0.40 5.62
C LEU A 342 19.60 1.36 6.68
N ARG A 343 18.91 0.84 7.71
CA ARG A 343 18.40 1.61 8.85
C ARG A 343 19.52 2.31 9.62
N ASP A 344 20.60 1.60 9.87
CA ASP A 344 21.72 2.10 10.67
C ASP A 344 22.71 2.95 9.85
N GLY A 345 22.43 3.14 8.55
CA GLY A 345 23.28 3.92 7.65
C GLY A 345 24.63 3.28 7.36
N ALA A 346 24.77 1.97 7.61
CA ALA A 346 26.02 1.24 7.41
C ALA A 346 26.44 1.26 5.93
N PRO A 347 27.72 1.50 5.62
CA PRO A 347 28.19 1.54 4.24
C PRO A 347 28.21 0.13 3.65
N ILE A 348 27.41 -0.11 2.62
CA ILE A 348 27.42 -1.35 1.85
C ILE A 348 27.85 -1.03 0.44
N GLY A 349 29.06 -1.46 0.09
CA GLY A 349 29.63 -1.29 -1.23
C GLY A 349 29.14 -2.34 -2.22
N LYS A 350 29.39 -2.09 -3.50
CA LYS A 350 29.08 -3.05 -4.57
C LYS A 350 29.87 -4.34 -4.44
N LYS A 351 31.08 -4.28 -3.87
CA LYS A 351 31.95 -5.46 -3.63
C LYS A 351 31.28 -6.37 -2.59
N ASP A 352 30.77 -5.79 -1.50
CA ASP A 352 30.12 -6.53 -0.42
C ASP A 352 28.87 -7.26 -0.91
N MET A 353 28.10 -6.62 -1.80
CA MET A 353 26.95 -7.26 -2.46
C MET A 353 27.34 -8.44 -3.32
N LYS A 354 28.45 -8.34 -4.08
CA LYS A 354 28.93 -9.45 -4.92
C LYS A 354 29.45 -10.62 -4.09
N THR A 355 30.27 -10.35 -3.10
CA THR A 355 30.91 -11.37 -2.25
C THR A 355 29.98 -11.91 -1.16
N GLY A 356 28.98 -11.12 -0.75
CA GLY A 356 28.09 -11.45 0.39
C GLY A 356 28.77 -11.25 1.74
N THR A 357 29.85 -10.48 1.83
CA THR A 357 30.62 -10.21 3.07
C THR A 357 29.78 -9.46 4.11
N PHE A 358 28.69 -8.79 3.73
CA PHE A 358 27.75 -8.20 4.69
C PHE A 358 27.13 -9.23 5.66
N LYS A 359 27.10 -10.51 5.32
CA LYS A 359 26.61 -11.60 6.20
C LYS A 359 27.42 -11.79 7.47
N THR A 360 28.69 -11.39 7.45
CA THR A 360 29.63 -11.58 8.55
C THR A 360 29.73 -10.38 9.48
N LEU A 361 28.99 -9.29 9.21
CA LEU A 361 29.06 -8.05 9.99
C LEU A 361 28.24 -8.09 11.30
N GLY A 362 27.82 -9.27 11.76
CA GLY A 362 27.27 -9.46 13.11
C GLY A 362 25.86 -8.88 13.34
N TYR A 363 25.15 -8.48 12.30
CA TYR A 363 23.73 -8.15 12.41
C TYR A 363 22.91 -9.44 12.56
N LEU A 364 22.95 -10.00 13.76
CA LEU A 364 21.96 -10.98 14.18
C LEU A 364 20.66 -10.20 14.46
N PRO A 365 19.52 -10.62 13.94
CA PRO A 365 18.26 -10.03 14.35
C PRO A 365 18.10 -10.25 15.85
N ASP A 366 17.84 -9.17 16.59
CA ASP A 366 17.24 -9.31 17.90
C ASP A 366 15.95 -10.12 17.70
N HIS A 367 15.88 -11.27 18.38
CA HIS A 367 14.70 -12.13 18.38
C HIS A 367 13.54 -11.42 19.06
N GLN A 368 12.90 -10.48 18.36
CA GLN A 368 11.57 -10.03 18.67
C GLN A 368 10.71 -10.38 17.48
N GLU A 369 10.13 -11.55 17.61
CA GLU A 369 9.09 -12.09 16.78
C GLU A 369 7.95 -11.08 16.65
N VAL A 370 7.69 -10.66 15.41
CA VAL A 370 6.40 -10.15 15.04
C VAL A 370 5.58 -11.37 14.63
N THR A 371 4.96 -12.02 15.64
CA THR A 371 3.87 -12.96 15.45
C THR A 371 2.60 -12.24 15.02
#